data_9937da196339d32e0bd81dc7c3b05231
#
_entry.id   9937da196339d32e0bd81dc7c3b05231
#
_cell.length_a   1.000
_cell.length_b   1.000
_cell.length_c   1.000
_cell.angle_alpha   90.00
_cell.angle_beta   90.00
_cell.angle_gamma   90.00
#
_symmetry.space_group_name_H-M   'P 1'
#
loop_
_entity.id
_entity.type
_entity.pdbx_description
1 polymer ?
#
loop_
_entity_poly.entity_id
_entity_poly.type
_entity_poly.pdbx_seq_one_letter_code
_entity_poly.pdbx_strand_id
1 'polypeptide(L)'
;MNMRLLLLLLFGSVVMYTSCRSTSAPIDSLAARVTENTSKDQILFRLVIDEADPAKDYFEIDSKDDKVLITGNSDLSLATGLNWYLKYVAGIHLSWNNPSQKLPEVLPLPQKKI
;
A
#
# COMPACT_ATOMS: atom_id res chain seq x y z
N MET A 1 -47.66 12.92 -21.85
CA MET A 1 -46.45 12.59 -21.06
C MET A 1 -45.74 13.89 -20.74
N ASN A 2 -45.73 14.28 -19.48
CA ASN A 2 -45.26 15.59 -19.07
C ASN A 2 -43.74 15.70 -19.20
N MET A 3 -43.28 16.70 -19.93
CA MET A 3 -41.85 17.01 -20.17
C MET A 3 -41.04 17.12 -18.87
N ARG A 4 -41.70 17.42 -17.75
CA ARG A 4 -41.10 17.44 -16.40
C ARG A 4 -40.73 16.05 -15.87
N LEU A 5 -41.45 15.01 -16.30
CA LEU A 5 -41.18 13.62 -15.89
C LEU A 5 -39.98 13.06 -16.66
N LEU A 6 -39.78 13.47 -17.90
CA LEU A 6 -38.64 13.08 -18.73
C LEU A 6 -37.35 13.71 -18.23
N LEU A 7 -37.41 14.93 -17.69
CA LEU A 7 -36.24 15.61 -17.12
C LEU A 7 -35.73 14.96 -15.81
N LEU A 8 -36.66 14.39 -15.03
CA LEU A 8 -36.30 13.66 -13.79
C LEU A 8 -35.68 12.31 -14.04
N LEU A 9 -35.96 11.67 -15.17
CA LEU A 9 -35.35 10.40 -15.56
C LEU A 9 -33.91 10.56 -16.13
N LEU A 10 -33.61 11.75 -16.65
CA LEU A 10 -32.26 12.06 -17.16
C LEU A 10 -31.27 12.47 -16.06
N PHE A 11 -31.75 12.88 -14.89
CA PHE A 11 -30.88 13.26 -13.76
C PHE A 11 -30.48 12.10 -12.86
N GLY A 12 -31.07 10.91 -13.06
CA GLY A 12 -30.86 9.74 -12.20
C GLY A 12 -29.68 8.84 -12.55
N SER A 13 -28.90 9.09 -13.61
CA SER A 13 -27.89 8.15 -14.09
C SER A 13 -26.45 8.68 -14.12
N VAL A 14 -26.15 9.73 -13.36
CA VAL A 14 -24.75 10.02 -13.02
C VAL A 14 -24.36 9.17 -11.81
N VAL A 15 -24.29 7.87 -12.03
CA VAL A 15 -23.57 6.99 -11.13
C VAL A 15 -22.10 7.39 -11.28
N MET A 16 -21.61 8.15 -10.32
CA MET A 16 -20.18 8.37 -10.15
C MET A 16 -19.54 7.01 -9.90
N TYR A 17 -18.98 6.44 -10.94
CA TYR A 17 -17.97 5.40 -10.78
C TYR A 17 -16.74 6.04 -10.18
N THR A 18 -16.75 6.26 -8.86
CA THR A 18 -15.52 6.42 -8.10
C THR A 18 -14.83 5.07 -8.19
N SER A 19 -13.99 4.90 -9.20
CA SER A 19 -12.99 3.85 -9.23
C SER A 19 -12.09 4.07 -8.03
N CYS A 20 -12.47 3.50 -6.89
CA CYS A 20 -11.56 3.22 -5.82
C CYS A 20 -10.58 2.20 -6.39
N ARG A 21 -9.45 2.65 -6.97
CA ARG A 21 -8.32 1.78 -7.23
C ARG A 21 -7.83 1.33 -5.86
N SER A 22 -8.29 0.17 -5.45
CA SER A 22 -7.73 -0.50 -4.30
C SER A 22 -6.24 -0.69 -4.56
N THR A 23 -5.45 -0.29 -3.61
CA THR A 23 -4.05 -0.63 -3.46
C THR A 23 -3.86 -2.08 -3.87
N SER A 24 -2.81 -2.39 -4.59
CA SER A 24 -2.61 -3.68 -5.24
C SER A 24 -2.82 -4.84 -4.26
N ALA A 25 -3.84 -5.64 -4.50
CA ALA A 25 -4.18 -6.80 -3.68
C ALA A 25 -3.00 -7.77 -3.38
N PRO A 26 -1.99 -7.94 -4.27
CA PRO A 26 -0.82 -8.77 -4.00
C PRO A 26 0.06 -8.28 -2.86
N ILE A 27 0.34 -6.97 -2.77
CA ILE A 27 1.22 -6.44 -1.72
C ILE A 27 0.55 -6.47 -0.35
N ASP A 28 -0.76 -6.21 -0.28
CA ASP A 28 -1.52 -6.31 0.97
C ASP A 28 -1.54 -7.74 1.50
N SER A 29 -1.68 -8.72 0.61
CA SER A 29 -1.62 -10.14 0.95
C SER A 29 -0.23 -10.56 1.43
N LEU A 30 0.82 -10.03 0.83
CA LEU A 30 2.20 -10.27 1.27
C LEU A 30 2.43 -9.67 2.65
N ALA A 31 2.05 -8.42 2.85
CA ALA A 31 2.18 -7.74 4.14
C ALA A 31 1.43 -8.49 5.25
N ALA A 32 0.19 -8.91 4.99
CA ALA A 32 -0.61 -9.66 5.96
C ALA A 32 0.07 -10.98 6.37
N ARG A 33 0.66 -11.71 5.43
CA ARG A 33 1.39 -12.96 5.72
C ARG A 33 2.67 -12.72 6.52
N VAL A 34 3.42 -11.70 6.14
CA VAL A 34 4.70 -11.35 6.76
C VAL A 34 4.49 -10.83 8.18
N THR A 35 3.43 -10.08 8.42
CA THR A 35 3.10 -9.51 9.73
C THR A 35 2.19 -10.42 10.57
N GLU A 36 1.88 -11.62 10.08
CA GLU A 36 0.93 -12.54 10.73
C GLU A 36 -0.40 -11.86 11.08
N ASN A 37 -0.83 -10.89 10.26
CA ASN A 37 -1.98 -10.01 10.46
C ASN A 37 -1.94 -9.12 11.71
N THR A 38 -0.87 -9.12 12.49
CA THR A 38 -0.79 -8.36 13.75
C THR A 38 -0.51 -6.88 13.52
N SER A 39 0.39 -6.58 12.60
CA SER A 39 0.89 -5.21 12.36
C SER A 39 0.58 -4.68 10.96
N LYS A 40 -0.26 -5.38 10.19
CA LYS A 40 -0.54 -5.00 8.79
C LYS A 40 -1.13 -3.60 8.66
N ASP A 41 -1.95 -3.19 9.63
CA ASP A 41 -2.61 -1.88 9.61
C ASP A 41 -1.66 -0.72 9.93
N GLN A 42 -0.43 -1.01 10.35
CA GLN A 42 0.62 -0.02 10.61
C GLN A 42 1.47 0.27 9.37
N ILE A 43 1.25 -0.45 8.27
CA ILE A 43 1.96 -0.26 7.01
C ILE A 43 0.97 0.19 5.94
N LEU A 44 1.27 1.31 5.31
CA LEU A 44 0.53 1.85 4.18
C LEU A 44 1.35 1.68 2.90
N PHE A 45 0.71 1.26 1.83
CA PHE A 45 1.31 1.17 0.51
C PHE A 45 0.73 2.21 -0.43
N ARG A 46 1.59 2.82 -1.22
CA ARG A 46 1.22 3.76 -2.29
C ARG A 46 1.90 3.35 -3.59
N LEU A 47 1.10 2.99 -4.57
CA LEU A 47 1.57 2.76 -5.93
C LEU A 47 1.50 4.07 -6.71
N VAL A 48 2.64 4.51 -7.24
CA VAL A 48 2.77 5.70 -8.09
C VAL A 48 3.26 5.26 -9.45
N ILE A 49 2.42 5.34 -10.46
CA ILE A 49 2.81 5.02 -11.83
C ILE A 49 3.55 6.24 -12.38
N ASP A 50 4.84 6.08 -12.60
CA ASP A 50 5.66 7.09 -13.28
C ASP A 50 5.68 6.77 -14.78
N GLU A 51 4.92 7.56 -15.55
CA GLU A 51 4.87 7.41 -17.01
C GLU A 51 6.12 7.98 -17.71
N ALA A 52 6.90 8.82 -17.01
CA ALA A 52 8.08 9.49 -17.58
C ALA A 52 9.29 8.56 -17.66
N ASP A 53 9.43 7.60 -16.75
CA ASP A 53 10.53 6.62 -16.76
C ASP A 53 10.03 5.24 -16.30
N PRO A 54 9.30 4.52 -17.17
CA PRO A 54 8.72 3.23 -16.82
C PRO A 54 9.76 2.11 -16.62
N ALA A 55 11.01 2.35 -17.01
CA ALA A 55 12.08 1.35 -16.90
C ALA A 55 12.82 1.38 -15.55
N LYS A 56 12.59 2.41 -14.73
CA LYS A 56 13.30 2.59 -13.46
C LYS A 56 12.41 2.25 -12.28
N ASP A 57 12.68 1.10 -11.67
CA ASP A 57 12.05 0.73 -10.42
C ASP A 57 12.61 1.54 -9.25
N TYR A 58 11.72 2.06 -8.40
CA TYR A 58 12.10 2.74 -7.17
C TYR A 58 11.10 2.45 -6.05
N PHE A 59 11.55 2.60 -4.83
CA PHE A 59 10.70 2.68 -3.65
C PHE A 59 11.17 3.80 -2.73
N GLU A 60 10.26 4.28 -1.91
CA GLU A 60 10.53 5.23 -0.83
C GLU A 60 9.88 4.73 0.46
N ILE A 61 10.51 4.99 1.59
CA ILE A 61 10.00 4.65 2.91
C ILE A 61 9.93 5.93 3.73
N ASP A 62 8.76 6.23 4.26
CA ASP A 62 8.48 7.42 5.06
C ASP A 62 7.49 7.07 6.18
N SER A 63 7.13 8.03 7.00
CA SER A 63 6.06 7.91 7.98
C SER A 63 4.90 8.84 7.63
N LYS A 64 3.68 8.37 7.85
CA LYS A 64 2.46 9.14 7.68
C LYS A 64 1.41 8.71 8.70
N ASP A 65 0.85 9.66 9.45
CA ASP A 65 -0.22 9.39 10.43
C ASP A 65 0.16 8.26 11.41
N ASP A 66 1.38 8.30 11.95
CA ASP A 66 1.96 7.28 12.85
C ASP A 66 2.05 5.87 12.23
N LYS A 67 2.06 5.79 10.91
CA LYS A 67 2.22 4.56 10.15
C LYS A 67 3.43 4.62 9.24
N VAL A 68 3.96 3.47 8.90
CA VAL A 68 5.00 3.33 7.89
C VAL A 68 4.36 3.48 6.50
N LEU A 69 4.86 4.39 5.69
CA LEU A 69 4.42 4.57 4.31
C LEU A 69 5.49 4.06 3.35
N ILE A 70 5.14 3.07 2.57
CA ILE A 70 5.99 2.55 1.50
C ILE A 70 5.39 2.96 0.17
N THR A 71 6.13 3.75 -0.60
CA THR A 71 5.76 4.19 -1.95
C THR A 71 6.63 3.49 -2.97
N GLY A 72 6.07 3.07 -4.07
CA GLY A 72 6.80 2.43 -5.17
C GLY A 72 6.06 2.56 -6.49
N ASN A 73 6.75 2.30 -7.59
CA ASN A 73 6.18 2.38 -8.93
C ASN A 73 5.76 1.04 -9.52
N SER A 74 5.97 -0.04 -8.78
CA SER A 74 5.52 -1.38 -9.13
C SER A 74 5.25 -2.21 -7.89
N ASP A 75 4.54 -3.33 -8.01
CA ASP A 75 4.34 -4.29 -6.92
C ASP A 75 5.68 -4.85 -6.42
N LEU A 76 6.64 -5.06 -7.33
CA LEU A 76 7.99 -5.51 -6.99
C LEU A 76 8.73 -4.45 -6.17
N SER A 77 8.63 -3.18 -6.54
CA SER A 77 9.22 -2.06 -5.79
C SER A 77 8.63 -1.95 -4.39
N LEU A 78 7.31 -2.10 -4.26
CA LEU A 78 6.64 -2.10 -2.95
C LEU A 78 7.08 -3.28 -2.08
N ALA A 79 7.19 -4.47 -2.65
CA ALA A 79 7.66 -5.66 -1.94
C ALA A 79 9.13 -5.52 -1.52
N THR A 80 9.96 -4.94 -2.37
CA THR A 80 11.36 -4.63 -2.07
C THR A 80 11.46 -3.61 -0.95
N GLY A 81 10.67 -2.55 -0.99
CA GLY A 81 10.58 -1.54 0.07
C GLY A 81 10.15 -2.13 1.42
N LEU A 82 9.15 -3.01 1.41
CA LEU A 82 8.72 -3.73 2.61
C LEU A 82 9.85 -4.57 3.21
N ASN A 83 10.53 -5.37 2.39
CA ASN A 83 11.65 -6.19 2.83
C ASN A 83 12.80 -5.32 3.39
N TRP A 84 13.11 -4.21 2.72
CA TRP A 84 14.12 -3.26 3.17
C TRP A 84 13.75 -2.64 4.52
N TYR A 85 12.50 -2.19 4.68
CA TYR A 85 12.00 -1.65 5.93
C TYR A 85 12.12 -2.65 7.08
N LEU A 86 11.64 -3.88 6.89
CA LEU A 86 11.70 -4.92 7.90
C LEU A 86 13.13 -5.21 8.32
N LYS A 87 14.04 -5.30 7.37
CA LYS A 87 15.45 -5.63 7.62
C LYS A 87 16.22 -4.51 8.32
N TYR A 88 16.08 -3.27 7.84
CA TYR A 88 16.96 -2.19 8.25
C TYR A 88 16.34 -1.19 9.23
N VAL A 89 15.03 -1.12 9.32
CA VAL A 89 14.32 -0.24 10.26
C VAL A 89 13.75 -1.04 11.42
N ALA A 90 13.02 -2.10 11.13
CA ALA A 90 12.43 -2.96 12.17
C ALA A 90 13.41 -4.00 12.74
N GLY A 91 14.55 -4.22 12.10
CA GLY A 91 15.56 -5.18 12.56
C GLY A 91 15.16 -6.64 12.44
N ILE A 92 14.25 -6.95 11.53
CA ILE A 92 13.65 -8.27 11.34
C ILE A 92 14.18 -8.89 10.06
N HIS A 93 14.85 -10.03 10.20
CA HIS A 93 15.31 -10.82 9.07
C HIS A 93 14.35 -11.96 8.80
N LEU A 94 13.45 -11.76 7.82
CA LEU A 94 12.60 -12.83 7.36
C LEU A 94 13.40 -13.79 6.50
N SER A 95 13.59 -14.98 7.00
CA SER A 95 14.20 -16.09 6.28
C SER A 95 13.26 -17.28 6.32
N TRP A 96 13.14 -17.99 5.20
CA TRP A 96 12.38 -19.24 5.14
C TRP A 96 12.91 -20.30 6.11
N ASN A 97 14.16 -20.19 6.55
CA ASN A 97 14.81 -21.08 7.53
C ASN A 97 14.61 -20.64 9.00
N ASN A 98 14.04 -19.46 9.26
CA ASN A 98 13.84 -18.96 10.62
C ASN A 98 12.44 -18.34 10.77
N PRO A 99 11.41 -19.19 10.90
CA PRO A 99 10.02 -18.71 11.01
C PRO A 99 9.67 -18.12 12.39
N SER A 100 10.60 -18.12 13.34
CA SER A 100 10.31 -17.77 14.74
C SER A 100 10.56 -16.30 15.11
N GLN A 101 10.90 -15.45 14.15
CA GLN A 101 11.12 -14.03 14.41
C GLN A 101 9.76 -13.31 14.46
N LYS A 102 9.32 -12.98 15.69
CA LYS A 102 8.08 -12.23 15.88
C LYS A 102 8.28 -10.74 15.63
N LEU A 103 7.34 -10.16 14.93
CA LEU A 103 7.24 -8.70 14.78
C LEU A 103 6.87 -8.05 16.12
N PRO A 104 7.40 -6.85 16.42
CA PRO A 104 6.95 -6.08 17.57
C PRO A 104 5.47 -5.67 17.37
N GLU A 105 4.74 -5.53 18.46
CA GLU A 105 3.34 -5.07 18.41
C GLU A 105 3.20 -3.68 17.78
N VAL A 106 4.19 -2.82 18.01
CA VAL A 106 4.29 -1.49 17.41
C VAL A 106 5.51 -1.46 16.50
N LEU A 107 5.29 -1.23 15.23
CA LEU A 107 6.36 -1.13 14.24
C LEU A 107 7.12 0.20 14.40
N PRO A 108 8.46 0.18 14.39
CA PRO A 108 9.24 1.41 14.48
C PRO A 108 9.04 2.27 13.23
N LEU A 109 8.88 3.56 13.44
CA LEU A 109 8.79 4.53 12.34
C LEU A 109 10.20 4.86 11.82
N PRO A 110 10.36 5.07 10.50
CA PRO A 110 11.61 5.55 9.95
C PRO A 110 11.90 6.96 10.48
N GLN A 111 13.13 7.20 10.93
CA GLN A 111 13.53 8.51 11.48
C GLN A 111 13.66 9.58 10.39
N LYS A 112 13.82 9.18 9.16
CA LYS A 112 13.91 10.03 7.98
C LYS A 112 13.39 9.27 6.77
N LYS A 113 12.97 10.00 5.75
CA LYS A 113 12.63 9.44 4.44
C LYS A 113 13.85 8.75 3.82
N ILE A 114 13.63 7.57 3.30
CA ILE A 114 14.64 6.73 2.65
C ILE A 114 14.27 6.55 1.19
#